data_6d06e40733fc32ed69ae26fb89ebae1e
#
_entry.id   6d06e40733fc32ed69ae26fb89ebae1e
#
_cell.length_a   1.000
_cell.length_b   1.000
_cell.length_c   1.000
_cell.angle_alpha   90.00
_cell.angle_beta   90.00
_cell.angle_gamma   90.00
#
_symmetry.space_group_name_H-M   'P 1'
#
loop_
_entity.id
_entity.type
_entity.pdbx_description
1 polymer ?
#
loop_
_entity_poly.entity_id
_entity_poly.type
_entity_poly.pdbx_seq_one_letter_code
_entity_poly.pdbx_strand_id
1 'polypeptide(L)'
;MYKRQIRDDTALVSVMFANNEIGTIQPIEAIGALCRERGIPFHTDAVQAVGHVPVDVQAMHIDLLSCSAHKFHGPRGVGFLYARRGIPLTNIIEGGAQERGKRGGTENTPAIAGMAAALREAVDHMAENTEKVTHLRETLIAGLSTIEHARLNGDRDRRVPGTVNFCFEGIEGESLLLLLDRKGIAASSGSACTSGSLDPSHVLLAIGLPHEVAHGSLRLSVGEYNMDEEMAYIVDNVRQVVAYLRSISPVWDELETGARPHLI
;
A
#
# COMPACT_ATOMS: atom_id res chain seq x y z
N MET A 1 -18.93 10.32 -2.23
CA MET A 1 -18.02 11.08 -3.11
C MET A 1 -17.97 10.48 -4.52
N TYR A 2 -17.61 9.23 -4.72
CA TYR A 2 -17.51 8.54 -6.02
C TYR A 2 -18.81 8.48 -6.83
N LYS A 3 -19.99 8.45 -6.20
CA LYS A 3 -21.30 8.49 -6.91
C LYS A 3 -21.47 9.69 -7.84
N ARG A 4 -20.84 10.82 -7.53
CA ARG A 4 -20.94 12.06 -8.32
C ARG A 4 -19.98 12.08 -9.52
N GLN A 5 -19.03 11.13 -9.58
CA GLN A 5 -18.05 11.05 -10.65
C GLN A 5 -18.50 10.15 -11.80
N ILE A 6 -19.48 9.28 -11.55
CA ILE A 6 -20.06 8.41 -12.59
C ILE A 6 -21.01 9.23 -13.45
N ARG A 7 -20.76 9.20 -14.77
CA ARG A 7 -21.54 9.85 -15.82
C ARG A 7 -22.21 8.80 -16.70
N ASP A 8 -23.13 9.22 -17.56
CA ASP A 8 -23.85 8.31 -18.48
C ASP A 8 -22.91 7.69 -19.54
N ASP A 9 -21.79 8.35 -19.83
CA ASP A 9 -20.74 7.87 -20.75
C ASP A 9 -19.57 7.17 -20.06
N THR A 10 -19.67 6.83 -18.77
CA THR A 10 -18.62 6.11 -18.03
C THR A 10 -18.53 4.67 -18.54
N ALA A 11 -17.41 4.31 -19.17
CA ALA A 11 -17.17 3.00 -19.75
C ALA A 11 -16.59 1.96 -18.77
N LEU A 12 -15.85 2.41 -17.77
CA LEU A 12 -15.17 1.57 -16.78
C LEU A 12 -14.94 2.36 -15.49
N VAL A 13 -15.11 1.71 -14.35
CA VAL A 13 -14.60 2.20 -13.06
C VAL A 13 -13.41 1.34 -12.67
N SER A 14 -12.28 1.98 -12.37
CA SER A 14 -11.06 1.31 -11.91
C SER A 14 -10.56 1.97 -10.64
N VAL A 15 -10.51 1.20 -9.53
CA VAL A 15 -10.08 1.69 -8.21
C VAL A 15 -9.19 0.64 -7.57
N MET A 16 -8.04 1.03 -7.00
CA MET A 16 -7.21 0.10 -6.26
C MET A 16 -7.95 -0.44 -5.03
N PHE A 17 -7.72 -1.70 -4.70
CA PHE A 17 -8.35 -2.34 -3.53
C PHE A 17 -7.80 -1.74 -2.23
N ALA A 18 -6.49 -1.64 -2.15
CA ALA A 18 -5.78 -1.05 -1.01
C ALA A 18 -4.58 -0.24 -1.51
N ASN A 19 -4.33 0.89 -0.87
CA ASN A 19 -3.20 1.74 -1.23
C ASN A 19 -1.88 1.17 -0.69
N ASN A 20 -0.86 1.13 -1.54
CA ASN A 20 0.45 0.55 -1.23
C ASN A 20 1.34 1.41 -0.32
N GLU A 21 0.99 2.67 -0.10
CA GLU A 21 1.77 3.58 0.75
C GLU A 21 1.16 3.74 2.13
N ILE A 22 -0.13 4.05 2.21
CA ILE A 22 -0.84 4.34 3.46
C ILE A 22 -1.67 3.16 3.99
N GLY A 23 -1.74 2.06 3.22
CA GLY A 23 -2.43 0.84 3.62
C GLY A 23 -3.96 0.89 3.57
N THR A 24 -4.58 2.03 3.32
CA THR A 24 -6.04 2.19 3.35
C THR A 24 -6.74 1.28 2.35
N ILE A 25 -7.70 0.49 2.83
CA ILE A 25 -8.59 -0.34 2.03
C ILE A 25 -9.77 0.50 1.55
N GLN A 26 -10.04 0.47 0.26
CA GLN A 26 -11.17 1.19 -0.35
C GLN A 26 -12.49 0.43 -0.12
N PRO A 27 -13.64 1.11 -0.18
CA PRO A 27 -14.96 0.49 0.00
C PRO A 27 -15.39 -0.29 -1.26
N ILE A 28 -14.65 -1.36 -1.58
CA ILE A 28 -14.77 -2.12 -2.85
C ILE A 28 -16.16 -2.67 -3.06
N GLU A 29 -16.78 -3.27 -2.04
CA GLU A 29 -18.16 -3.80 -2.13
C GLU A 29 -19.16 -2.71 -2.51
N ALA A 30 -19.07 -1.55 -1.87
CA ALA A 30 -20.00 -0.43 -2.15
C ALA A 30 -19.78 0.16 -3.55
N ILE A 31 -18.53 0.18 -4.03
CA ILE A 31 -18.19 0.62 -5.39
C ILE A 31 -18.69 -0.42 -6.40
N GLY A 32 -18.43 -1.70 -6.18
CA GLY A 32 -18.89 -2.79 -7.04
C GLY A 32 -20.40 -2.86 -7.15
N ALA A 33 -21.12 -2.72 -6.02
CA ALA A 33 -22.59 -2.67 -6.01
C ALA A 33 -23.14 -1.50 -6.84
N LEU A 34 -22.53 -0.31 -6.70
CA LEU A 34 -22.91 0.86 -7.49
C LEU A 34 -22.63 0.66 -8.99
N CYS A 35 -21.47 0.09 -9.34
CA CYS A 35 -21.12 -0.19 -10.74
C CYS A 35 -22.09 -1.20 -11.35
N ARG A 36 -22.46 -2.24 -10.60
CA ARG A 36 -23.44 -3.25 -11.03
C ARG A 36 -24.83 -2.64 -11.25
N GLU A 37 -25.29 -1.77 -10.32
CA GLU A 37 -26.56 -1.02 -10.47
C GLU A 37 -26.59 -0.19 -11.76
N ARG A 38 -25.46 0.40 -12.14
CA ARG A 38 -25.32 1.26 -13.32
C ARG A 38 -24.93 0.49 -14.59
N GLY A 39 -24.72 -0.81 -14.54
CA GLY A 39 -24.28 -1.63 -15.68
C GLY A 39 -22.88 -1.30 -16.18
N ILE A 40 -22.01 -0.74 -15.34
CA ILE A 40 -20.65 -0.33 -15.66
C ILE A 40 -19.68 -1.41 -15.17
N PRO A 41 -18.74 -1.90 -16.00
CA PRO A 41 -17.70 -2.79 -15.54
C PRO A 41 -16.84 -2.20 -14.43
N PHE A 42 -16.53 -3.04 -13.42
CA PHE A 42 -15.69 -2.64 -12.30
C PHE A 42 -14.37 -3.42 -12.28
N HIS A 43 -13.27 -2.69 -12.37
CA HIS A 43 -11.91 -3.20 -12.18
C HIS A 43 -11.34 -2.76 -10.83
N THR A 44 -10.63 -3.65 -10.17
CA THR A 44 -9.81 -3.31 -9.01
C THR A 44 -8.37 -3.79 -9.19
N ASP A 45 -7.41 -2.91 -8.90
CA ASP A 45 -6.04 -3.33 -8.64
C ASP A 45 -5.98 -3.87 -7.22
N ALA A 46 -5.89 -5.20 -7.09
CA ALA A 46 -5.87 -5.91 -5.81
C ALA A 46 -4.47 -6.41 -5.43
N VAL A 47 -3.43 -5.83 -6.01
CA VAL A 47 -2.03 -6.21 -5.77
C VAL A 47 -1.66 -6.17 -4.28
N GLN A 48 -2.22 -5.25 -3.51
CA GLN A 48 -1.97 -5.13 -2.07
C GLN A 48 -2.98 -5.90 -1.20
N ALA A 49 -3.98 -6.54 -1.80
CA ALA A 49 -5.07 -7.21 -1.08
C ALA A 49 -5.00 -8.74 -1.17
N VAL A 50 -4.74 -9.27 -2.38
CA VAL A 50 -4.70 -10.73 -2.61
C VAL A 50 -3.60 -11.36 -1.77
N GLY A 51 -3.99 -12.41 -1.01
CA GLY A 51 -3.10 -13.10 -0.06
C GLY A 51 -3.01 -12.45 1.32
N HIS A 52 -3.56 -11.23 1.52
CA HIS A 52 -3.48 -10.49 2.78
C HIS A 52 -4.83 -10.22 3.43
N VAL A 53 -5.87 -10.09 2.62
CA VAL A 53 -7.26 -9.91 3.09
C VAL A 53 -8.21 -10.74 2.23
N PRO A 54 -9.38 -11.12 2.77
CA PRO A 54 -10.37 -11.87 1.98
C PRO A 54 -10.84 -11.09 0.76
N VAL A 55 -10.85 -11.75 -0.40
CA VAL A 55 -11.34 -11.20 -1.67
C VAL A 55 -12.34 -12.18 -2.28
N ASP A 56 -13.61 -11.80 -2.34
CA ASP A 56 -14.65 -12.54 -3.05
C ASP A 56 -15.16 -11.69 -4.23
N VAL A 57 -14.74 -12.07 -5.43
CA VAL A 57 -15.08 -11.32 -6.66
C VAL A 57 -16.57 -11.31 -6.95
N GLN A 58 -17.33 -12.31 -6.47
CA GLN A 58 -18.78 -12.38 -6.68
C GLN A 58 -19.52 -11.50 -5.68
N ALA A 59 -19.24 -11.64 -4.39
CA ALA A 59 -19.85 -10.84 -3.34
C ALA A 59 -19.51 -9.35 -3.48
N MET A 60 -18.29 -9.03 -3.88
CA MET A 60 -17.80 -7.66 -4.10
C MET A 60 -18.15 -7.09 -5.48
N HIS A 61 -18.83 -7.86 -6.34
CA HIS A 61 -19.21 -7.45 -7.69
C HIS A 61 -18.04 -6.97 -8.57
N ILE A 62 -16.90 -7.62 -8.45
CA ILE A 62 -15.70 -7.32 -9.22
C ILE A 62 -15.78 -8.00 -10.58
N ASP A 63 -15.64 -7.24 -11.66
CA ASP A 63 -15.63 -7.77 -13.03
C ASP A 63 -14.22 -8.07 -13.53
N LEU A 64 -13.24 -7.27 -13.06
CA LEU A 64 -11.84 -7.39 -13.41
C LEU A 64 -10.98 -7.18 -12.16
N LEU A 65 -9.93 -8.01 -11.99
CA LEU A 65 -9.02 -7.86 -10.86
C LEU A 65 -7.59 -8.13 -11.32
N SER A 66 -6.70 -7.17 -11.06
CA SER A 66 -5.26 -7.32 -11.30
C SER A 66 -4.53 -7.73 -10.03
N CYS A 67 -3.57 -8.65 -10.18
CA CYS A 67 -2.74 -9.13 -9.07
C CYS A 67 -1.31 -9.40 -9.53
N SER A 68 -0.35 -9.31 -8.60
CA SER A 68 1.08 -9.56 -8.84
C SER A 68 1.64 -10.51 -7.79
N ALA A 69 2.26 -11.61 -8.25
CA ALA A 69 2.67 -12.72 -7.38
C ALA A 69 3.67 -12.33 -6.30
N HIS A 70 4.61 -11.41 -6.60
CA HIS A 70 5.64 -11.01 -5.64
C HIS A 70 5.11 -10.29 -4.39
N LYS A 71 3.83 -9.95 -4.34
CA LYS A 71 3.19 -9.33 -3.17
C LYS A 71 2.68 -10.34 -2.14
N PHE A 72 2.59 -11.60 -2.53
CA PHE A 72 2.28 -12.73 -1.63
C PHE A 72 3.35 -13.84 -1.74
N HIS A 73 4.62 -13.43 -1.76
CA HIS A 73 5.82 -14.30 -1.77
C HIS A 73 5.99 -15.18 -3.01
N GLY A 74 5.23 -14.94 -4.06
CA GLY A 74 5.40 -15.61 -5.34
C GLY A 74 6.56 -15.02 -6.19
N PRO A 75 6.88 -15.64 -7.33
CA PRO A 75 7.95 -15.17 -8.21
C PRO A 75 7.70 -13.76 -8.74
N ARG A 76 8.79 -13.00 -8.95
CA ARG A 76 8.73 -11.71 -9.66
C ARG A 76 8.46 -11.91 -11.15
N GLY A 77 7.84 -10.92 -11.79
CA GLY A 77 7.60 -10.91 -13.24
C GLY A 77 6.39 -11.75 -13.67
N VAL A 78 5.57 -12.24 -12.74
CA VAL A 78 4.32 -12.94 -13.01
C VAL A 78 3.18 -12.35 -12.18
N GLY A 79 2.00 -12.33 -12.79
CA GLY A 79 0.76 -11.90 -12.15
C GLY A 79 -0.42 -12.44 -12.94
N PHE A 80 -1.63 -12.11 -12.54
CA PHE A 80 -2.83 -12.50 -13.27
C PHE A 80 -3.85 -11.39 -13.35
N LEU A 81 -4.67 -11.46 -14.38
CA LEU A 81 -5.91 -10.71 -14.52
C LEU A 81 -7.08 -11.68 -14.39
N TYR A 82 -7.87 -11.53 -13.33
CA TYR A 82 -9.21 -12.13 -13.33
C TYR A 82 -10.12 -11.28 -14.20
N ALA A 83 -10.88 -11.94 -15.06
CA ALA A 83 -11.93 -11.32 -15.87
C ALA A 83 -13.19 -12.16 -15.80
N ARG A 84 -14.30 -11.56 -15.36
CA ARG A 84 -15.61 -12.21 -15.33
C ARG A 84 -16.00 -12.63 -16.76
N ARG A 85 -16.58 -13.83 -16.88
CA ARG A 85 -17.04 -14.32 -18.19
C ARG A 85 -17.98 -13.32 -18.85
N GLY A 86 -17.73 -13.03 -20.13
CA GLY A 86 -18.52 -12.09 -20.94
C GLY A 86 -17.97 -10.66 -20.97
N ILE A 87 -16.96 -10.33 -20.17
CA ILE A 87 -16.24 -9.05 -20.32
C ILE A 87 -15.41 -9.08 -21.59
N PRO A 88 -15.61 -8.15 -22.53
CA PRO A 88 -14.79 -8.07 -23.74
C PRO A 88 -13.39 -7.59 -23.40
N LEU A 89 -12.38 -8.37 -23.79
CA LEU A 89 -10.98 -7.99 -23.66
C LEU A 89 -10.33 -8.03 -25.03
N THR A 90 -9.70 -6.92 -25.39
CA THR A 90 -8.84 -6.84 -26.58
C THR A 90 -7.40 -7.02 -26.12
N ASN A 91 -6.66 -7.93 -26.77
CA ASN A 91 -5.24 -8.14 -26.49
C ASN A 91 -4.41 -6.94 -26.98
N ILE A 92 -3.53 -6.46 -26.11
CA ILE A 92 -2.55 -5.39 -26.42
C ILE A 92 -1.24 -6.04 -26.90
N ILE A 93 -0.91 -7.23 -26.38
CA ILE A 93 0.27 -7.99 -26.79
C ILE A 93 -0.17 -9.03 -27.80
N GLU A 94 0.04 -8.71 -29.07
CA GLU A 94 -0.30 -9.57 -30.19
C GLU A 94 0.72 -10.71 -30.37
N GLY A 95 0.30 -11.80 -31.02
CA GLY A 95 1.15 -12.96 -31.27
C GLY A 95 0.36 -14.24 -31.45
N GLY A 96 0.82 -15.32 -30.86
CA GLY A 96 0.15 -16.62 -30.92
C GLY A 96 -1.14 -16.69 -30.09
N ALA A 97 -1.75 -17.87 -30.06
CA ALA A 97 -3.05 -18.11 -29.42
C ALA A 97 -2.96 -18.38 -27.91
N GLN A 98 -1.82 -18.06 -27.26
CA GLN A 98 -1.64 -18.23 -25.83
C GLN A 98 -2.69 -17.44 -25.05
N GLU A 99 -2.96 -17.86 -23.80
CA GLU A 99 -4.00 -17.28 -22.94
C GLU A 99 -5.35 -17.15 -23.68
N ARG A 100 -5.72 -18.16 -24.49
CA ARG A 100 -6.93 -18.17 -25.31
C ARG A 100 -7.00 -16.99 -26.31
N GLY A 101 -5.84 -16.60 -26.85
CA GLY A 101 -5.69 -15.47 -27.77
C GLY A 101 -5.76 -14.09 -27.09
N LYS A 102 -5.64 -14.04 -25.75
CA LYS A 102 -5.73 -12.78 -25.01
C LYS A 102 -4.37 -12.14 -24.74
N ARG A 103 -3.29 -12.92 -24.81
CA ARG A 103 -1.92 -12.42 -24.57
C ARG A 103 -0.94 -13.33 -25.31
N GLY A 104 -0.29 -12.82 -26.35
CA GLY A 104 0.74 -13.55 -27.10
C GLY A 104 2.00 -13.81 -26.27
N GLY A 105 2.77 -14.83 -26.69
CA GLY A 105 4.01 -15.27 -26.08
C GLY A 105 3.86 -16.51 -25.20
N THR A 106 4.89 -17.37 -25.23
CA THR A 106 4.93 -18.63 -24.46
C THR A 106 4.72 -18.37 -22.98
N GLU A 107 3.87 -19.15 -22.35
CA GLU A 107 3.56 -19.05 -20.94
C GLU A 107 4.80 -19.40 -20.09
N ASN A 108 5.08 -18.55 -19.08
CA ASN A 108 6.13 -18.81 -18.09
C ASN A 108 5.59 -19.82 -17.05
N THR A 109 5.51 -21.09 -17.45
CA THR A 109 4.92 -22.16 -16.63
C THR A 109 5.58 -22.34 -15.26
N PRO A 110 6.92 -22.23 -15.10
CA PRO A 110 7.53 -22.29 -13.76
C PRO A 110 7.07 -21.15 -12.85
N ALA A 111 7.01 -19.92 -13.36
CA ALA A 111 6.57 -18.78 -12.55
C ALA A 111 5.06 -18.85 -12.25
N ILE A 112 4.25 -19.35 -13.16
CA ILE A 112 2.80 -19.57 -12.94
C ILE A 112 2.58 -20.64 -11.86
N ALA A 113 3.32 -21.75 -11.90
CA ALA A 113 3.25 -22.78 -10.87
C ALA A 113 3.69 -22.25 -9.49
N GLY A 114 4.79 -21.49 -9.44
CA GLY A 114 5.26 -20.83 -8.22
C GLY A 114 4.26 -19.81 -7.67
N MET A 115 3.62 -19.02 -8.54
CA MET A 115 2.54 -18.11 -8.16
C MET A 115 1.36 -18.84 -7.54
N ALA A 116 0.93 -19.95 -8.16
CA ALA A 116 -0.21 -20.74 -7.66
C ALA A 116 0.09 -21.38 -6.29
N ALA A 117 1.33 -21.88 -6.09
CA ALA A 117 1.75 -22.42 -4.81
C ALA A 117 1.77 -21.35 -3.71
N ALA A 118 2.39 -20.19 -3.98
CA ALA A 118 2.47 -19.08 -3.05
C ALA A 118 1.08 -18.51 -2.71
N LEU A 119 0.18 -18.41 -3.69
CA LEU A 119 -1.19 -17.93 -3.43
C LEU A 119 -1.97 -18.91 -2.54
N ARG A 120 -1.82 -20.21 -2.77
CA ARG A 120 -2.45 -21.25 -1.92
C ARG A 120 -1.97 -21.11 -0.48
N GLU A 121 -0.65 -21.05 -0.27
CA GLU A 121 -0.05 -20.90 1.05
C GLU A 121 -0.53 -19.62 1.75
N ALA A 122 -0.53 -18.49 1.04
CA ALA A 122 -1.01 -17.23 1.57
C ALA A 122 -2.49 -17.27 1.98
N VAL A 123 -3.34 -18.00 1.22
CA VAL A 123 -4.77 -18.15 1.54
C VAL A 123 -4.98 -19.12 2.69
N ASP A 124 -4.27 -20.25 2.71
CA ASP A 124 -4.40 -21.29 3.74
C ASP A 124 -3.98 -20.75 5.13
N HIS A 125 -3.00 -19.85 5.19
CA HIS A 125 -2.50 -19.22 6.43
C HIS A 125 -3.01 -17.79 6.66
N MET A 126 -3.92 -17.28 5.83
CA MET A 126 -4.35 -15.88 5.86
C MET A 126 -4.84 -15.43 7.24
N ALA A 127 -5.67 -16.20 7.91
CA ALA A 127 -6.25 -15.83 9.20
C ALA A 127 -5.16 -15.65 10.28
N GLU A 128 -4.26 -16.63 10.40
CA GLU A 128 -3.15 -16.62 11.35
C GLU A 128 -2.18 -15.45 11.07
N ASN A 129 -1.78 -15.33 9.80
CA ASN A 129 -0.86 -14.26 9.38
C ASN A 129 -1.48 -12.88 9.59
N THR A 130 -2.77 -12.71 9.28
CA THR A 130 -3.46 -11.43 9.47
C THR A 130 -3.52 -11.05 10.95
N GLU A 131 -3.80 -11.99 11.85
CA GLU A 131 -3.82 -11.74 13.29
C GLU A 131 -2.44 -11.30 13.79
N LYS A 132 -1.40 -12.09 13.52
CA LYS A 132 -0.01 -11.79 13.90
C LYS A 132 0.46 -10.44 13.34
N VAL A 133 0.34 -10.23 12.05
CA VAL A 133 0.83 -9.02 11.36
C VAL A 133 0.06 -7.78 11.81
N THR A 134 -1.24 -7.91 12.09
CA THR A 134 -2.04 -6.83 12.67
C THR A 134 -1.52 -6.46 14.06
N HIS A 135 -1.23 -7.43 14.92
CA HIS A 135 -0.65 -7.18 16.24
C HIS A 135 0.68 -6.41 16.14
N LEU A 136 1.60 -6.83 15.28
CA LEU A 136 2.87 -6.14 15.04
C LEU A 136 2.66 -4.70 14.54
N ARG A 137 1.75 -4.51 13.59
CA ARG A 137 1.35 -3.18 13.11
C ARG A 137 0.83 -2.28 14.21
N GLU A 138 -0.07 -2.81 15.06
CA GLU A 138 -0.65 -2.02 16.16
C GLU A 138 0.40 -1.61 17.18
N THR A 139 1.36 -2.47 17.46
CA THR A 139 2.51 -2.15 18.32
C THR A 139 3.33 -1.00 17.75
N LEU A 140 3.64 -1.04 16.44
CA LEU A 140 4.32 0.07 15.76
C LEU A 140 3.51 1.37 15.80
N ILE A 141 2.21 1.31 15.48
CA ILE A 141 1.35 2.49 15.50
C ILE A 141 1.28 3.09 16.89
N ALA A 142 1.08 2.27 17.93
CA ALA A 142 1.03 2.74 19.31
C ALA A 142 2.34 3.42 19.72
N GLY A 143 3.48 2.78 19.42
CA GLY A 143 4.79 3.33 19.77
C GLY A 143 5.14 4.61 19.01
N LEU A 144 4.92 4.64 17.70
CA LEU A 144 5.23 5.82 16.87
C LEU A 144 4.30 7.01 17.15
N SER A 145 3.06 6.75 17.55
CA SER A 145 2.10 7.80 17.93
C SER A 145 2.49 8.55 19.21
N THR A 146 3.46 8.05 19.98
CA THR A 146 4.00 8.76 21.17
C THR A 146 5.03 9.83 20.81
N ILE A 147 5.49 9.88 19.57
CA ILE A 147 6.41 10.90 19.08
C ILE A 147 5.58 12.16 18.80
N GLU A 148 5.95 13.27 19.44
CA GLU A 148 5.27 14.54 19.23
C GLU A 148 5.35 14.97 17.77
N HIS A 149 4.30 15.66 17.30
CA HIS A 149 4.21 16.09 15.90
C HIS A 149 4.51 14.95 14.90
N ALA A 150 3.92 13.78 15.18
CA ALA A 150 3.86 12.63 14.30
C ALA A 150 2.42 12.34 13.92
N ARG A 151 2.17 12.01 12.65
CA ARG A 151 0.84 11.73 12.13
C ARG A 151 0.81 10.38 11.43
N LEU A 152 -0.10 9.50 11.87
CA LEU A 152 -0.46 8.29 11.14
C LEU A 152 -1.23 8.66 9.88
N ASN A 153 -0.79 8.17 8.73
CA ASN A 153 -1.43 8.39 7.43
C ASN A 153 -2.36 7.25 7.06
N GLY A 154 -3.44 7.59 6.35
CA GLY A 154 -4.48 6.64 5.93
C GLY A 154 -5.54 6.38 7.01
N ASP A 155 -6.49 5.49 6.68
CA ASP A 155 -7.57 5.10 7.59
C ASP A 155 -7.00 4.27 8.75
N ARG A 156 -7.42 4.55 9.97
CA ARG A 156 -6.89 3.88 11.18
C ARG A 156 -7.33 2.41 11.25
N ASP A 157 -8.55 2.14 10.86
CA ASP A 157 -9.19 0.83 11.04
C ASP A 157 -9.21 0.03 9.74
N ARG A 158 -9.59 0.65 8.62
CA ARG A 158 -9.70 -0.01 7.31
C ARG A 158 -8.36 0.04 6.58
N ARG A 159 -7.44 -0.82 6.99
CA ARG A 159 -6.11 -0.93 6.37
C ARG A 159 -5.64 -2.37 6.24
N VAL A 160 -4.74 -2.61 5.30
CA VAL A 160 -4.07 -3.90 5.17
C VAL A 160 -3.25 -4.22 6.43
N PRO A 161 -3.07 -5.51 6.77
CA PRO A 161 -2.44 -5.90 8.03
C PRO A 161 -1.06 -5.31 8.26
N GLY A 162 -0.18 -5.30 7.26
CA GLY A 162 1.25 -5.06 7.43
C GLY A 162 1.77 -3.66 7.06
N THR A 163 0.92 -2.67 6.77
CA THR A 163 1.40 -1.34 6.32
C THR A 163 1.18 -0.27 7.38
N VAL A 164 2.26 0.41 7.76
CA VAL A 164 2.29 1.58 8.64
C VAL A 164 2.91 2.74 7.86
N ASN A 165 2.29 3.91 7.89
CA ASN A 165 2.83 5.11 7.27
C ASN A 165 2.64 6.30 8.22
N PHE A 166 3.74 6.95 8.57
CA PHE A 166 3.77 8.15 9.41
C PHE A 166 4.45 9.30 8.68
N CYS A 167 4.06 10.50 9.03
CA CYS A 167 4.86 11.70 8.80
C CYS A 167 5.33 12.26 10.14
N PHE A 168 6.56 12.76 10.15
CA PHE A 168 7.18 13.45 11.28
C PHE A 168 7.53 14.86 10.86
N GLU A 169 6.96 15.86 11.52
CA GLU A 169 7.20 17.26 11.20
C GLU A 169 8.62 17.70 11.54
N GLY A 170 9.20 18.58 10.73
CA GLY A 170 10.49 19.19 10.95
C GLY A 170 11.70 18.34 10.54
N ILE A 171 11.50 17.22 9.81
CA ILE A 171 12.59 16.37 9.32
C ILE A 171 12.45 16.03 7.86
N GLU A 172 13.56 15.55 7.27
CA GLU A 172 13.62 15.00 5.93
C GLU A 172 13.57 13.48 5.94
N GLY A 173 12.63 12.89 5.19
CA GLY A 173 12.41 11.44 5.12
C GLY A 173 13.62 10.66 4.59
N GLU A 174 14.35 11.20 3.61
CA GLU A 174 15.56 10.56 3.09
C GLU A 174 16.63 10.42 4.17
N SER A 175 16.87 11.49 4.94
CA SER A 175 17.81 11.47 6.06
C SER A 175 17.39 10.47 7.13
N LEU A 176 16.07 10.37 7.40
CA LEU A 176 15.51 9.36 8.31
C LEU A 176 15.80 7.94 7.82
N LEU A 177 15.58 7.66 6.52
CA LEU A 177 15.85 6.34 5.94
C LEU A 177 17.32 5.95 6.03
N LEU A 178 18.24 6.86 5.69
CA LEU A 178 19.67 6.61 5.75
C LEU A 178 20.16 6.29 7.17
N LEU A 179 19.63 6.99 8.17
CA LEU A 179 19.99 6.73 9.57
C LEU A 179 19.38 5.44 10.10
N LEU A 180 18.16 5.09 9.68
CA LEU A 180 17.53 3.81 10.03
C LEU A 180 18.25 2.63 9.37
N ASP A 181 18.69 2.77 8.12
CA ASP A 181 19.46 1.73 7.41
C ASP A 181 20.77 1.40 8.17
N ARG A 182 21.48 2.41 8.69
CA ARG A 182 22.65 2.21 9.56
C ARG A 182 22.36 1.46 10.87
N LYS A 183 21.09 1.40 11.25
CA LYS A 183 20.57 0.64 12.41
C LYS A 183 20.05 -0.74 12.00
N GLY A 184 20.19 -1.13 10.73
CA GLY A 184 19.68 -2.40 10.19
C GLY A 184 18.16 -2.40 9.97
N ILE A 185 17.51 -1.23 9.90
CA ILE A 185 16.07 -1.09 9.67
C ILE A 185 15.85 -0.65 8.22
N ALA A 186 15.37 -1.57 7.39
CA ALA A 186 14.97 -1.29 6.02
C ALA A 186 13.57 -0.68 5.98
N ALA A 187 13.45 0.53 5.43
CA ALA A 187 12.19 1.28 5.37
C ALA A 187 12.08 2.05 4.04
N SER A 188 10.98 2.78 3.84
CA SER A 188 10.76 3.62 2.65
C SER A 188 10.05 4.91 3.05
N SER A 189 10.25 6.00 2.28
CA SER A 189 9.54 7.27 2.46
C SER A 189 8.20 7.36 1.71
N GLY A 190 7.81 6.32 0.97
CA GLY A 190 6.59 6.34 0.15
C GLY A 190 6.56 5.14 -0.79
N SER A 191 6.24 5.34 -2.07
CA SER A 191 6.37 4.28 -3.07
C SER A 191 7.84 3.99 -3.35
N ALA A 192 8.28 2.76 -3.13
CA ALA A 192 9.63 2.31 -3.48
C ALA A 192 9.93 2.41 -4.99
N CYS A 193 8.89 2.51 -5.83
CA CYS A 193 9.02 2.64 -7.28
C CYS A 193 9.32 4.08 -7.74
N THR A 194 9.07 5.08 -6.89
CA THR A 194 9.29 6.51 -7.19
C THR A 194 10.42 7.13 -6.37
N SER A 195 11.22 6.31 -5.69
CA SER A 195 12.31 6.73 -4.79
C SER A 195 13.47 7.50 -5.46
N GLY A 196 13.36 7.88 -6.73
CA GLY A 196 14.30 8.77 -7.43
C GLY A 196 13.83 10.23 -7.54
N SER A 197 12.65 10.57 -7.01
CA SER A 197 12.13 11.93 -7.00
C SER A 197 12.36 12.58 -5.63
N LEU A 198 12.86 13.81 -5.63
CA LEU A 198 12.93 14.65 -4.42
C LEU A 198 11.55 15.18 -4.00
N ASP A 199 10.52 14.98 -4.82
CA ASP A 199 9.16 15.42 -4.50
C ASP A 199 8.49 14.46 -3.51
N PRO A 200 7.68 14.97 -2.58
CA PRO A 200 6.91 14.14 -1.66
C PRO A 200 5.88 13.29 -2.40
N SER A 201 5.44 12.19 -1.77
CA SER A 201 4.45 11.30 -2.35
C SER A 201 3.18 12.04 -2.77
N HIS A 202 2.78 11.85 -4.03
CA HIS A 202 1.50 12.35 -4.55
C HIS A 202 0.29 11.79 -3.79
N VAL A 203 0.41 10.60 -3.18
CA VAL A 203 -0.63 10.01 -2.32
C VAL A 203 -0.80 10.83 -1.06
N LEU A 204 0.30 11.22 -0.40
CA LEU A 204 0.27 12.04 0.80
C LEU A 204 -0.29 13.43 0.53
N LEU A 205 0.09 14.03 -0.60
CA LEU A 205 -0.49 15.31 -1.05
C LEU A 205 -1.99 15.18 -1.35
N ALA A 206 -2.41 14.08 -2.00
CA ALA A 206 -3.80 13.84 -2.35
C ALA A 206 -4.72 13.62 -1.13
N ILE A 207 -4.19 13.14 0.00
CA ILE A 207 -4.93 13.05 1.27
C ILE A 207 -4.88 14.35 2.09
N GLY A 208 -4.35 15.44 1.50
CA GLY A 208 -4.37 16.78 2.06
C GLY A 208 -3.21 17.13 3.00
N LEU A 209 -2.11 16.38 2.97
CA LEU A 209 -0.92 16.78 3.72
C LEU A 209 -0.22 17.95 3.04
N PRO A 210 0.25 18.94 3.82
CA PRO A 210 1.16 19.95 3.31
C PRO A 210 2.46 19.31 2.79
N HIS A 211 3.06 19.92 1.77
CA HIS A 211 4.28 19.45 1.14
C HIS A 211 5.40 19.18 2.15
N GLU A 212 5.60 20.11 3.07
CA GLU A 212 6.62 20.06 4.12
C GLU A 212 6.45 18.88 5.08
N VAL A 213 5.21 18.58 5.47
CA VAL A 213 4.88 17.42 6.33
C VAL A 213 5.06 16.12 5.56
N ALA A 214 4.64 16.09 4.29
CA ALA A 214 4.75 14.90 3.45
C ALA A 214 6.21 14.49 3.17
N HIS A 215 7.16 15.44 3.19
CA HIS A 215 8.59 15.16 3.10
C HIS A 215 9.13 14.32 4.27
N GLY A 216 8.61 14.50 5.48
CA GLY A 216 9.01 13.73 6.66
C GLY A 216 8.34 12.36 6.76
N SER A 217 8.01 11.72 5.65
CA SER A 217 7.27 10.45 5.63
C SER A 217 8.16 9.22 5.84
N LEU A 218 7.62 8.25 6.57
CA LEU A 218 8.18 6.92 6.80
C LEU A 218 7.13 5.87 6.55
N ARG A 219 7.39 4.92 5.64
CA ARG A 219 6.58 3.71 5.48
C ARG A 219 7.34 2.50 5.99
N LEU A 220 6.71 1.79 6.91
CA LEU A 220 7.15 0.48 7.40
C LEU A 220 6.20 -0.59 6.86
N SER A 221 6.77 -1.71 6.44
CA SER A 221 6.03 -2.89 6.00
C SER A 221 6.48 -4.07 6.84
N VAL A 222 5.54 -4.67 7.57
CA VAL A 222 5.78 -5.86 8.39
C VAL A 222 5.06 -7.06 7.80
N GLY A 223 5.61 -8.24 8.00
CA GLY A 223 5.07 -9.51 7.53
C GLY A 223 5.14 -10.58 8.61
N GLU A 224 4.70 -11.77 8.25
CA GLU A 224 4.58 -12.92 9.15
C GLU A 224 5.92 -13.42 9.71
N TYR A 225 7.04 -13.04 9.10
CA TYR A 225 8.38 -13.41 9.57
C TYR A 225 8.95 -12.44 10.60
N ASN A 226 8.30 -11.28 10.80
CA ASN A 226 8.72 -10.34 11.84
C ASN A 226 8.31 -10.84 13.24
N MET A 227 9.03 -10.34 14.25
CA MET A 227 8.87 -10.70 15.67
C MET A 227 8.54 -9.48 16.52
N ASP A 228 7.92 -9.69 17.67
CA ASP A 228 7.51 -8.61 18.59
C ASP A 228 8.69 -7.77 19.10
N GLU A 229 9.83 -8.41 19.35
CA GLU A 229 11.04 -7.74 19.84
C GLU A 229 11.57 -6.72 18.81
N GLU A 230 11.39 -6.98 17.51
CA GLU A 230 11.78 -6.06 16.45
C GLU A 230 10.94 -4.78 16.47
N MET A 231 9.66 -4.87 16.87
CA MET A 231 8.77 -3.70 16.90
C MET A 231 9.23 -2.67 17.93
N ALA A 232 9.60 -3.11 19.13
CA ALA A 232 10.17 -2.24 20.16
C ALA A 232 11.48 -1.60 19.68
N TYR A 233 12.36 -2.39 19.06
CA TYR A 233 13.62 -1.91 18.49
C TYR A 233 13.39 -0.84 17.41
N ILE A 234 12.44 -1.07 16.50
CA ILE A 234 12.10 -0.11 15.44
C ILE A 234 11.58 1.19 16.04
N VAL A 235 10.61 1.13 16.97
CA VAL A 235 10.03 2.31 17.61
C VAL A 235 11.09 3.15 18.31
N ASP A 236 11.98 2.53 19.10
CA ASP A 236 13.02 3.23 19.85
C ASP A 236 14.03 3.90 18.91
N ASN A 237 14.44 3.21 17.85
CA ASN A 237 15.36 3.79 16.87
C ASN A 237 14.72 4.91 16.04
N VAL A 238 13.46 4.78 15.62
CA VAL A 238 12.75 5.88 14.94
C VAL A 238 12.67 7.10 15.86
N ARG A 239 12.30 6.93 17.14
CA ARG A 239 12.24 8.03 18.12
C ARG A 239 13.59 8.74 18.25
N GLN A 240 14.68 7.98 18.42
CA GLN A 240 16.04 8.53 18.53
C GLN A 240 16.47 9.28 17.27
N VAL A 241 16.22 8.71 16.10
CA VAL A 241 16.61 9.33 14.82
C VAL A 241 15.80 10.59 14.55
N VAL A 242 14.48 10.58 14.80
CA VAL A 242 13.63 11.78 14.67
C VAL A 242 14.12 12.89 15.62
N ALA A 243 14.40 12.57 16.88
CA ALA A 243 14.92 13.54 17.84
C ALA A 243 16.27 14.12 17.40
N TYR A 244 17.17 13.27 16.89
CA TYR A 244 18.46 13.73 16.35
C TYR A 244 18.28 14.65 15.14
N LEU A 245 17.46 14.27 14.17
CA LEU A 245 17.23 15.08 12.97
C LEU A 245 16.60 16.44 13.32
N ARG A 246 15.66 16.47 14.27
CA ARG A 246 15.07 17.70 14.77
C ARG A 246 16.11 18.60 15.44
N SER A 247 17.03 18.03 16.22
CA SER A 247 18.09 18.81 16.92
C SER A 247 19.06 19.53 15.98
N ILE A 248 19.09 19.20 14.70
CA ILE A 248 19.93 19.84 13.68
C ILE A 248 19.11 20.49 12.56
N SER A 249 17.79 20.59 12.71
CA SER A 249 16.87 21.13 11.71
C SER A 249 16.53 22.59 11.99
N PRO A 250 16.93 23.54 11.12
CA PRO A 250 16.50 24.93 11.28
C PRO A 250 14.97 25.11 11.22
N VAL A 251 14.28 24.26 10.46
CA VAL A 251 12.81 24.26 10.40
C VAL A 251 12.20 23.89 11.72
N TRP A 252 12.79 22.93 12.44
CA TRP A 252 12.32 22.53 13.76
C TRP A 252 12.53 23.65 14.78
N ASP A 253 13.66 24.34 14.74
CA ASP A 253 13.93 25.52 15.61
C ASP A 253 12.88 26.62 15.40
N GLU A 254 12.45 26.88 14.15
CA GLU A 254 11.38 27.83 13.84
C GLU A 254 10.02 27.39 14.42
N LEU A 255 9.73 26.09 14.39
CA LEU A 255 8.51 25.52 14.95
C LEU A 255 8.51 25.62 16.47
N GLU A 256 9.59 25.21 17.15
CA GLU A 256 9.72 25.28 18.63
C GLU A 256 9.67 26.71 19.16
N THR A 257 10.27 27.67 18.45
CA THR A 257 10.26 29.09 18.86
C THR A 257 8.95 29.80 18.54
N GLY A 258 8.01 29.13 17.84
CA GLY A 258 6.76 29.73 17.41
C GLY A 258 6.90 30.74 16.24
N ALA A 259 8.08 30.81 15.62
CA ALA A 259 8.30 31.61 14.40
C ALA A 259 7.50 31.03 13.22
N ARG A 260 7.16 29.72 13.31
CA ARG A 260 6.33 29.01 12.35
C ARG A 260 5.28 28.17 13.11
N PRO A 261 4.01 28.07 12.64
CA PRO A 261 3.02 27.20 13.26
C PRO A 261 3.26 25.73 12.94
N HIS A 262 2.99 24.84 13.88
CA HIS A 262 2.89 23.40 13.62
C HIS A 262 1.72 23.10 12.67
N LEU A 263 1.90 22.11 11.81
CA LEU A 263 0.90 21.67 10.81
C LEU A 263 0.25 20.32 11.17
N ILE A 264 0.86 19.56 12.10
CA ILE A 264 0.33 18.29 12.65
C ILE A 264 0.59 18.18 14.14
#